data_1b75db408fbb2dc5e4b8137b58d47978
#
_entry.id   1b75db408fbb2dc5e4b8137b58d47978
#
_cell.length_a   1.000
_cell.length_b   1.000
_cell.length_c   1.000
_cell.angle_alpha   90.00
_cell.angle_beta   90.00
_cell.angle_gamma   90.00
#
_symmetry.space_group_name_H-M   'P 1'
#
loop_
_entity.id
_entity.type
_entity.pdbx_description
1 polymer ?
#
loop_
_entity_poly.entity_id
_entity_poly.type
_entity_poly.pdbx_seq_one_letter_code
_entity_poly.pdbx_strand_id
1 'polypeptide(L)'
;NNPTTLLKSLDEKPKKNWLRKIYECEDEKALKFFLKDKNFENIQLIQENLSLLWECCQIPDFVKKTYGNHYEVIGNVYKFLSSSKGKITDDFMRLQLIKLDKLDGNVDSLSNRIANVRTWSYVSNKKNWVENQNYWIEKTKLLEDRLSDRLHEELTKTFIDKRASILARGLKQDMEFKT
;
A
#
# COMPACT_ATOMS: atom_id res chain seq x y z
N ASN A 1 23.71 17.57 0.90
CA ASN A 1 22.88 16.60 1.58
C ASN A 1 23.24 15.17 1.17
N ASN A 2 23.79 14.43 2.12
CA ASN A 2 24.29 13.07 1.96
C ASN A 2 23.29 12.10 2.62
N PRO A 3 23.12 10.85 2.12
CA PRO A 3 22.26 9.82 2.75
C PRO A 3 22.53 9.63 4.25
N THR A 4 23.80 9.71 4.66
CA THR A 4 24.22 9.62 6.06
C THR A 4 23.72 10.79 6.91
N THR A 5 23.62 11.98 6.34
CA THR A 5 23.07 13.17 7.03
C THR A 5 21.57 13.06 7.19
N LEU A 6 20.87 12.55 6.17
CA LEU A 6 19.44 12.29 6.23
C LEU A 6 19.10 11.25 7.30
N LEU A 7 19.80 10.10 7.32
CA LEU A 7 19.60 9.07 8.34
C LEU A 7 19.90 9.58 9.74
N LYS A 8 20.97 10.39 9.92
CA LYS A 8 21.26 11.02 11.22
C LYS A 8 20.17 11.97 11.67
N SER A 9 19.60 12.78 10.75
CA SER A 9 18.51 13.70 11.11
C SER A 9 17.22 12.95 11.49
N LEU A 10 16.96 11.79 10.88
CA LEU A 10 15.85 10.91 11.25
C LEU A 10 16.09 10.24 12.61
N ASP A 11 17.35 10.06 13.02
CA ASP A 11 17.73 9.48 14.32
C ASP A 11 17.73 10.49 15.46
N GLU A 12 17.65 11.79 15.19
CA GLU A 12 17.62 12.82 16.22
C GLU A 12 16.39 12.68 17.14
N LYS A 13 16.64 12.85 18.45
CA LYS A 13 15.54 12.86 19.42
C LYS A 13 14.70 14.14 19.25
N PRO A 14 13.35 14.03 19.38
CA PRO A 14 12.49 15.20 19.33
C PRO A 14 12.91 16.24 20.40
N LYS A 15 12.93 17.51 20.02
CA LYS A 15 13.30 18.62 20.94
C LYS A 15 12.33 18.80 22.10
N LYS A 16 11.09 18.30 21.98
CA LYS A 16 10.06 18.43 23.00
C LYS A 16 9.93 17.15 23.82
N ASN A 17 10.05 17.25 25.14
CA ASN A 17 10.10 16.10 26.06
C ASN A 17 8.83 15.21 26.05
N TRP A 18 7.71 15.70 25.57
CA TRP A 18 6.46 14.94 25.45
C TRP A 18 6.33 14.18 24.13
N LEU A 19 7.21 14.42 23.13
CA LEU A 19 7.29 13.66 21.91
C LEU A 19 8.24 12.48 22.10
N ARG A 20 7.81 11.31 21.70
CA ARG A 20 8.68 10.11 21.65
C ARG A 20 8.96 9.73 20.20
N LYS A 21 10.21 9.44 19.89
CA LYS A 21 10.57 8.85 18.61
C LYS A 21 10.02 7.41 18.55
N ILE A 22 9.29 7.08 17.45
CA ILE A 22 8.92 5.71 17.15
C ILE A 22 10.17 5.00 16.62
N TYR A 23 10.43 3.82 17.12
CA TYR A 23 11.55 3.01 16.67
C TYR A 23 11.32 2.59 15.21
N GLU A 24 12.23 2.95 14.32
CA GLU A 24 12.30 2.53 12.92
C GLU A 24 10.94 2.50 12.17
N CYS A 25 10.53 3.65 11.62
CA CYS A 25 9.34 3.75 10.76
C CYS A 25 9.53 2.96 9.46
N GLU A 26 8.45 2.53 8.82
CA GLU A 26 8.49 1.73 7.59
C GLU A 26 9.18 2.47 6.42
N ASP A 27 9.02 3.77 6.31
CA ASP A 27 9.71 4.64 5.35
C ASP A 27 11.23 4.66 5.58
N GLU A 28 11.67 4.70 6.83
CA GLU A 28 13.11 4.61 7.20
C GLU A 28 13.67 3.24 6.85
N LYS A 29 12.95 2.15 7.11
CA LYS A 29 13.34 0.79 6.72
C LYS A 29 13.47 0.65 5.20
N ALA A 30 12.50 1.18 4.45
CA ALA A 30 12.53 1.19 3.00
C ALA A 30 13.76 1.96 2.48
N LEU A 31 14.02 3.15 3.02
CA LEU A 31 15.18 3.94 2.65
C LEU A 31 16.48 3.18 2.92
N LYS A 32 16.64 2.57 4.10
CA LYS A 32 17.82 1.77 4.45
C LYS A 32 18.00 0.56 3.52
N PHE A 33 16.89 -0.07 3.10
CA PHE A 33 16.91 -1.16 2.13
C PHE A 33 17.49 -0.70 0.79
N PHE A 34 16.96 0.39 0.22
CA PHE A 34 17.42 0.90 -1.08
C PHE A 34 18.85 1.43 -1.05
N LEU A 35 19.29 2.02 0.06
CA LEU A 35 20.67 2.50 0.21
C LEU A 35 21.70 1.35 0.33
N LYS A 36 21.28 0.15 0.68
CA LYS A 36 22.12 -1.06 0.72
C LYS A 36 22.14 -1.83 -0.60
N ASP A 37 21.16 -1.61 -1.47
CA ASP A 37 21.08 -2.31 -2.75
C ASP A 37 22.06 -1.70 -3.76
N LYS A 38 22.99 -2.52 -4.27
CA LYS A 38 24.01 -2.11 -5.25
C LYS A 38 23.42 -1.51 -6.53
N ASN A 39 22.20 -1.89 -6.91
CA ASN A 39 21.51 -1.31 -8.06
C ASN A 39 21.13 0.17 -7.86
N PHE A 40 21.17 0.64 -6.62
CA PHE A 40 20.86 2.01 -6.24
C PHE A 40 22.09 2.81 -5.76
N GLU A 41 23.31 2.23 -5.78
CA GLU A 41 24.55 2.92 -5.38
C GLU A 41 24.79 4.23 -6.14
N ASN A 42 24.41 4.31 -7.41
CA ASN A 42 24.55 5.51 -8.23
C ASN A 42 23.57 6.65 -7.84
N ILE A 43 22.54 6.38 -7.05
CA ILE A 43 21.58 7.38 -6.57
C ILE A 43 22.20 8.31 -5.53
N GLN A 44 23.21 7.85 -4.83
CA GLN A 44 23.88 8.62 -3.76
C GLN A 44 24.59 9.88 -4.27
N LEU A 45 24.81 9.99 -5.58
CA LEU A 45 25.61 11.06 -6.16
C LEU A 45 24.84 12.35 -6.48
N ILE A 46 23.50 12.30 -6.54
CA ILE A 46 22.68 13.47 -6.91
C ILE A 46 21.65 13.73 -5.81
N GLN A 47 21.70 14.91 -5.21
CA GLN A 47 20.82 15.33 -4.12
C GLN A 47 19.33 15.25 -4.47
N GLU A 48 18.96 15.59 -5.68
CA GLU A 48 17.57 15.53 -6.18
C GLU A 48 17.04 14.12 -6.20
N ASN A 49 17.86 13.15 -6.58
CA ASN A 49 17.49 11.74 -6.61
C ASN A 49 17.27 11.15 -5.19
N LEU A 50 18.03 11.63 -4.20
CA LEU A 50 17.82 11.19 -2.81
C LEU A 50 16.52 11.73 -2.23
N SER A 51 16.17 12.99 -2.51
CA SER A 51 14.89 13.57 -2.09
C SER A 51 13.72 12.82 -2.71
N LEU A 52 13.80 12.52 -4.01
CA LEU A 52 12.79 11.74 -4.73
C LEU A 52 12.67 10.31 -4.17
N LEU A 53 13.80 9.65 -3.89
CA LEU A 53 13.78 8.33 -3.26
C LEU A 53 13.09 8.37 -1.89
N TRP A 54 13.39 9.39 -1.09
CA TRP A 54 12.74 9.57 0.21
C TRP A 54 11.23 9.74 0.08
N GLU A 55 10.77 10.56 -0.88
CA GLU A 55 9.33 10.71 -1.17
C GLU A 55 8.68 9.38 -1.60
N CYS A 56 9.38 8.55 -2.38
CA CYS A 56 8.89 7.22 -2.74
C CYS A 56 8.83 6.27 -1.53
N CYS A 57 9.80 6.33 -0.62
CA CYS A 57 9.79 5.53 0.60
C CYS A 57 8.60 5.87 1.52
N GLN A 58 8.03 7.06 1.41
CA GLN A 58 6.84 7.49 2.16
C GLN A 58 5.52 6.92 1.59
N ILE A 59 5.55 6.14 0.50
CA ILE A 59 4.35 5.43 0.03
C ILE A 59 3.89 4.45 1.10
N PRO A 60 2.62 4.55 1.61
CA PRO A 60 2.17 3.67 2.68
C PRO A 60 2.05 2.21 2.23
N ASP A 61 2.48 1.28 3.08
CA ASP A 61 2.18 -0.14 2.91
C ASP A 61 0.80 -0.48 3.48
N PHE A 62 -0.24 -0.41 2.64
CA PHE A 62 -1.59 -0.79 3.03
C PHE A 62 -1.80 -2.30 3.09
N VAL A 63 -0.96 -3.09 2.41
CA VAL A 63 -1.12 -4.55 2.29
C VAL A 63 -0.55 -5.28 3.49
N LYS A 64 0.56 -4.82 4.05
CA LYS A 64 1.25 -5.34 5.25
C LYS A 64 1.55 -6.85 5.26
N LYS A 65 1.62 -7.50 4.09
CA LYS A 65 1.83 -8.96 4.01
C LYS A 65 3.29 -9.36 3.84
N THR A 66 4.02 -8.67 3.00
CA THR A 66 5.43 -8.96 2.71
C THR A 66 6.14 -7.67 2.30
N TYR A 67 7.21 -7.33 3.00
CA TYR A 67 8.02 -6.14 2.70
C TYR A 67 8.57 -6.16 1.26
N GLY A 68 8.88 -7.33 0.70
CA GLY A 68 9.41 -7.46 -0.66
C GLY A 68 8.49 -6.88 -1.73
N ASN A 69 7.20 -7.14 -1.67
CA ASN A 69 6.23 -6.61 -2.63
C ASN A 69 6.09 -5.09 -2.53
N HIS A 70 6.14 -4.54 -1.31
CA HIS A 70 6.06 -3.11 -1.11
C HIS A 70 7.31 -2.39 -1.63
N TYR A 71 8.49 -2.92 -1.37
CA TYR A 71 9.75 -2.37 -1.89
C TYR A 71 9.84 -2.46 -3.42
N GLU A 72 9.27 -3.49 -4.04
CA GLU A 72 9.16 -3.58 -5.50
C GLU A 72 8.30 -2.43 -6.07
N VAL A 73 7.16 -2.12 -5.44
CA VAL A 73 6.33 -0.98 -5.84
C VAL A 73 7.10 0.33 -5.73
N ILE A 74 7.76 0.60 -4.59
CA ILE A 74 8.58 1.79 -4.38
C ILE A 74 9.67 1.89 -5.47
N GLY A 75 10.40 0.79 -5.72
CA GLY A 75 11.47 0.75 -6.70
C GLY A 75 10.98 1.02 -8.12
N ASN A 76 9.82 0.48 -8.51
CA ASN A 76 9.22 0.73 -9.81
C ASN A 76 8.77 2.19 -9.96
N VAL A 77 8.08 2.75 -8.96
CA VAL A 77 7.69 4.17 -8.93
C VAL A 77 8.93 5.05 -9.06
N TYR A 78 9.97 4.79 -8.25
CA TYR A 78 11.21 5.55 -8.30
C TYR A 78 11.87 5.51 -9.69
N LYS A 79 11.94 4.33 -10.34
CA LYS A 79 12.51 4.17 -11.68
C LYS A 79 11.79 5.03 -12.72
N PHE A 80 10.47 5.11 -12.68
CA PHE A 80 9.70 5.97 -13.59
C PHE A 80 9.96 7.45 -13.32
N LEU A 81 9.94 7.87 -12.06
CA LEU A 81 10.11 9.26 -11.69
C LEU A 81 11.54 9.77 -11.92
N SER A 82 12.55 8.90 -11.78
CA SER A 82 13.96 9.23 -12.07
C SER A 82 14.32 9.12 -13.57
N SER A 83 13.42 8.59 -14.39
CA SER A 83 13.62 8.52 -15.85
C SER A 83 13.50 9.90 -16.51
N SER A 84 13.93 9.98 -17.78
CA SER A 84 13.86 11.22 -18.57
C SER A 84 12.44 11.80 -18.70
N LYS A 85 11.39 10.98 -18.60
CA LYS A 85 10.00 11.44 -18.61
C LYS A 85 9.54 12.01 -17.27
N GLY A 86 10.16 11.59 -16.14
CA GLY A 86 9.84 12.05 -14.80
C GLY A 86 8.43 11.74 -14.32
N LYS A 87 7.70 10.82 -14.99
CA LYS A 87 6.32 10.45 -14.67
C LYS A 87 6.06 8.98 -14.95
N ILE A 88 5.12 8.42 -14.20
CA ILE A 88 4.58 7.09 -14.43
C ILE A 88 3.64 7.15 -15.63
N THR A 89 3.85 6.23 -16.58
CA THR A 89 3.06 6.16 -17.82
C THR A 89 1.67 5.60 -17.58
N ASP A 90 0.71 6.01 -18.43
CA ASP A 90 -0.65 5.50 -18.41
C ASP A 90 -0.73 3.99 -18.60
N ASP A 91 0.13 3.43 -19.45
CA ASP A 91 0.17 1.99 -19.69
C ASP A 91 0.59 1.20 -18.44
N PHE A 92 1.56 1.70 -17.70
CA PHE A 92 1.97 1.08 -16.45
C PHE A 92 0.84 1.13 -15.41
N MET A 93 0.21 2.28 -15.22
CA MET A 93 -0.93 2.44 -14.31
C MET A 93 -2.09 1.51 -14.69
N ARG A 94 -2.39 1.41 -16.00
CA ARG A 94 -3.42 0.50 -16.52
C ARG A 94 -3.12 -0.95 -16.18
N LEU A 95 -1.88 -1.41 -16.40
CA LEU A 95 -1.47 -2.78 -16.10
C LEU A 95 -1.59 -3.12 -14.61
N GLN A 96 -1.29 -2.17 -13.71
CA GLN A 96 -1.45 -2.39 -12.28
C GLN A 96 -2.93 -2.51 -11.89
N LEU A 97 -3.79 -1.61 -12.39
CA LEU A 97 -5.20 -1.59 -12.02
C LEU A 97 -6.01 -2.75 -12.64
N ILE A 98 -5.71 -3.20 -13.86
CA ILE A 98 -6.36 -4.37 -14.48
C ILE A 98 -6.19 -5.62 -13.62
N LYS A 99 -5.02 -5.82 -13.01
CA LYS A 99 -4.77 -6.96 -12.12
C LYS A 99 -5.66 -6.94 -10.87
N LEU A 100 -6.07 -5.74 -10.44
CA LEU A 100 -6.87 -5.51 -9.24
C LEU A 100 -8.37 -5.42 -9.53
N ASP A 101 -8.78 -5.16 -10.79
CA ASP A 101 -10.18 -5.03 -11.21
C ASP A 101 -10.85 -6.40 -11.35
N LYS A 102 -10.99 -7.11 -10.23
CA LYS A 102 -11.65 -8.40 -10.11
C LYS A 102 -12.56 -8.38 -8.89
N LEU A 103 -13.84 -8.61 -9.09
CA LEU A 103 -14.86 -8.61 -8.02
C LEU A 103 -15.11 -9.99 -7.40
N ASP A 104 -14.48 -11.03 -7.91
CA ASP A 104 -14.51 -12.39 -7.39
C ASP A 104 -13.59 -12.56 -6.18
N GLY A 105 -13.89 -13.53 -5.33
CA GLY A 105 -13.05 -13.93 -4.21
C GLY A 105 -13.70 -13.71 -2.84
N ASN A 106 -12.99 -14.15 -1.82
CA ASN A 106 -13.40 -14.04 -0.42
C ASN A 106 -13.00 -12.67 0.19
N VAL A 107 -13.40 -12.45 1.42
CA VAL A 107 -13.11 -11.23 2.22
C VAL A 107 -11.63 -10.86 2.19
N ASP A 108 -10.72 -11.85 2.38
CA ASP A 108 -9.28 -11.59 2.39
C ASP A 108 -8.74 -11.15 1.03
N SER A 109 -9.22 -11.76 -0.04
CA SER A 109 -8.82 -11.42 -1.41
C SER A 109 -9.28 -10.01 -1.79
N LEU A 110 -10.53 -9.67 -1.46
CA LEU A 110 -11.10 -8.34 -1.72
C LEU A 110 -10.40 -7.27 -0.89
N SER A 111 -10.16 -7.52 0.40
CA SER A 111 -9.43 -6.62 1.29
C SER A 111 -8.01 -6.33 0.78
N ASN A 112 -7.32 -7.35 0.28
CA ASN A 112 -6.00 -7.19 -0.33
C ASN A 112 -6.04 -6.33 -1.60
N ARG A 113 -7.02 -6.54 -2.47
CA ARG A 113 -7.17 -5.73 -3.69
C ARG A 113 -7.43 -4.27 -3.34
N ILE A 114 -8.30 -4.01 -2.37
CA ILE A 114 -8.57 -2.64 -1.87
C ILE A 114 -7.29 -2.01 -1.34
N ALA A 115 -6.52 -2.72 -0.53
CA ALA A 115 -5.24 -2.23 -0.01
C ALA A 115 -4.26 -1.84 -1.13
N ASN A 116 -4.15 -2.67 -2.18
CA ASN A 116 -3.33 -2.37 -3.35
C ASN A 116 -3.88 -1.17 -4.16
N VAL A 117 -5.19 -1.07 -4.34
CA VAL A 117 -5.80 0.09 -5.02
C VAL A 117 -5.51 1.37 -4.26
N ARG A 118 -5.55 1.35 -2.92
CA ARG A 118 -5.19 2.51 -2.08
C ARG A 118 -3.75 2.96 -2.28
N THR A 119 -2.81 2.04 -2.47
CA THR A 119 -1.43 2.37 -2.81
C THR A 119 -1.37 3.14 -4.14
N TRP A 120 -2.06 2.68 -5.17
CA TRP A 120 -2.11 3.38 -6.46
C TRP A 120 -2.92 4.68 -6.41
N SER A 121 -3.96 4.75 -5.59
CA SER A 121 -4.67 6.00 -5.30
C SER A 121 -3.74 7.03 -4.65
N TYR A 122 -2.93 6.63 -3.66
CA TYR A 122 -1.93 7.50 -3.06
C TYR A 122 -0.93 8.03 -4.11
N VAL A 123 -0.38 7.15 -4.96
CA VAL A 123 0.54 7.50 -6.05
C VAL A 123 -0.11 8.48 -7.03
N SER A 124 -1.37 8.25 -7.40
CA SER A 124 -2.13 9.13 -8.32
C SER A 124 -2.40 10.51 -7.73
N ASN A 125 -2.54 10.62 -6.41
CA ASN A 125 -2.77 11.90 -5.73
C ASN A 125 -1.48 12.73 -5.56
N LYS A 126 -0.30 12.14 -5.75
CA LYS A 126 0.97 12.89 -5.73
C LYS A 126 1.11 13.76 -6.98
N LYS A 127 1.37 15.03 -6.76
CA LYS A 127 1.49 16.02 -7.83
C LYS A 127 2.61 15.65 -8.82
N ASN A 128 2.28 15.60 -10.09
CA ASN A 128 3.22 15.33 -11.20
C ASN A 128 3.84 13.92 -11.22
N TRP A 129 3.31 12.95 -10.46
CA TRP A 129 3.85 11.58 -10.47
C TRP A 129 3.31 10.73 -11.63
N VAL A 130 2.11 11.01 -12.12
CA VAL A 130 1.45 10.27 -13.21
C VAL A 130 1.14 11.18 -14.39
N GLU A 131 1.04 10.63 -15.61
CA GLU A 131 0.80 11.41 -16.83
C GLU A 131 -0.59 12.08 -16.79
N ASN A 132 -1.67 11.30 -16.62
CA ASN A 132 -3.05 11.79 -16.60
C ASN A 132 -3.63 11.75 -15.18
N GLN A 133 -3.14 12.63 -14.30
CA GLN A 133 -3.40 12.60 -12.87
C GLN A 133 -4.90 12.52 -12.53
N ASN A 134 -5.72 13.42 -13.05
CA ASN A 134 -7.16 13.46 -12.73
C ASN A 134 -7.88 12.18 -13.14
N TYR A 135 -7.55 11.64 -14.31
CA TYR A 135 -8.11 10.37 -14.77
C TYR A 135 -7.79 9.21 -13.80
N TRP A 136 -6.54 9.12 -13.33
CA TRP A 136 -6.14 8.04 -12.43
C TRP A 136 -6.69 8.19 -11.02
N ILE A 137 -6.84 9.43 -10.53
CA ILE A 137 -7.53 9.71 -9.25
C ILE A 137 -8.98 9.18 -9.31
N GLU A 138 -9.73 9.54 -10.35
CA GLU A 138 -11.11 9.09 -10.51
C GLU A 138 -11.18 7.57 -10.72
N LYS A 139 -10.31 7.02 -11.54
CA LYS A 139 -10.29 5.59 -11.86
C LYS A 139 -9.98 4.72 -10.63
N THR A 140 -8.99 5.12 -9.82
CA THR A 140 -8.65 4.40 -8.58
C THR A 140 -9.77 4.50 -7.57
N LYS A 141 -10.42 5.65 -7.43
CA LYS A 141 -11.57 5.85 -6.54
C LYS A 141 -12.74 4.95 -6.94
N LEU A 142 -13.13 4.97 -8.22
CA LEU A 142 -14.22 4.12 -8.72
C LEU A 142 -13.94 2.62 -8.49
N LEU A 143 -12.69 2.19 -8.68
CA LEU A 143 -12.30 0.81 -8.44
C LEU A 143 -12.35 0.46 -6.94
N GLU A 144 -11.89 1.36 -6.08
CA GLU A 144 -11.96 1.18 -4.62
C GLU A 144 -13.41 1.08 -4.15
N ASP A 145 -14.30 1.95 -4.64
CA ASP A 145 -15.73 1.95 -4.30
C ASP A 145 -16.38 0.61 -4.70
N ARG A 146 -16.17 0.15 -5.94
CA ARG A 146 -16.70 -1.13 -6.43
C ARG A 146 -16.21 -2.34 -5.62
N LEU A 147 -14.93 -2.37 -5.27
CA LEU A 147 -14.36 -3.44 -4.46
C LEU A 147 -14.87 -3.37 -3.01
N SER A 148 -15.08 -2.18 -2.47
CA SER A 148 -15.60 -1.97 -1.13
C SER A 148 -17.06 -2.42 -1.02
N ASP A 149 -17.89 -2.10 -2.01
CA ASP A 149 -19.28 -2.58 -2.08
C ASP A 149 -19.32 -4.11 -2.12
N ARG A 150 -18.48 -4.72 -2.97
CA ARG A 150 -18.38 -6.17 -3.06
C ARG A 150 -17.88 -6.82 -1.77
N LEU A 151 -16.90 -6.20 -1.10
CA LEU A 151 -16.42 -6.64 0.20
C LEU A 151 -17.53 -6.59 1.25
N HIS A 152 -18.33 -5.53 1.25
CA HIS A 152 -19.46 -5.38 2.16
C HIS A 152 -20.51 -6.49 1.97
N GLU A 153 -20.86 -6.80 0.74
CA GLU A 153 -21.75 -7.92 0.41
C GLU A 153 -21.21 -9.26 0.93
N GLU A 154 -19.92 -9.54 0.71
CA GLU A 154 -19.30 -10.80 1.12
C GLU A 154 -19.16 -10.92 2.65
N LEU A 155 -18.88 -9.80 3.33
CA LEU A 155 -18.90 -9.74 4.79
C LEU A 155 -20.29 -10.01 5.35
N THR A 156 -21.34 -9.42 4.78
CA THR A 156 -22.72 -9.62 5.19
C THR A 156 -23.13 -11.09 5.03
N LYS A 157 -22.83 -11.68 3.87
CA LYS A 157 -23.07 -13.11 3.62
C LYS A 157 -22.37 -14.01 4.64
N THR A 158 -21.07 -13.79 4.86
CA THR A 158 -20.27 -14.56 5.82
C THR A 158 -20.84 -14.44 7.24
N PHE A 159 -21.33 -13.27 7.61
CA PHE A 159 -21.94 -13.04 8.93
C PHE A 159 -23.26 -13.78 9.07
N ILE A 160 -24.12 -13.74 8.06
CA ILE A 160 -25.42 -14.49 8.04
C ILE A 160 -25.16 -15.99 8.13
N ASP A 161 -24.24 -16.53 7.33
CA ASP A 161 -23.90 -17.95 7.33
C ASP A 161 -23.37 -18.41 8.70
N LYS A 162 -22.53 -17.61 9.37
CA LYS A 162 -22.05 -17.90 10.73
C LYS A 162 -23.19 -17.92 11.74
N ARG A 163 -24.12 -16.97 11.70
CA ARG A 163 -25.28 -16.94 12.61
C ARG A 163 -26.19 -18.14 12.39
N ALA A 164 -26.49 -18.48 11.14
CA ALA A 164 -27.29 -19.67 10.80
C ALA A 164 -26.65 -20.96 11.32
N SER A 165 -25.33 -21.10 11.18
CA SER A 165 -24.58 -22.27 11.69
C SER A 165 -24.61 -22.38 13.21
N ILE A 166 -24.53 -21.26 13.94
CA ILE A 166 -24.62 -21.25 15.41
C ILE A 166 -26.02 -21.66 15.88
N LEU A 167 -27.06 -21.11 15.24
CA LEU A 167 -28.45 -21.47 15.56
C LEU A 167 -28.75 -22.96 15.30
N ALA A 168 -28.26 -23.49 14.16
CA ALA A 168 -28.42 -24.89 13.82
C ALA A 168 -27.74 -25.85 14.84
N ARG A 169 -26.57 -25.47 15.36
CA ARG A 169 -25.88 -26.21 16.42
C ARG A 169 -26.64 -26.16 17.74
N GLY A 170 -27.14 -24.99 18.14
CA GLY A 170 -27.94 -24.82 19.35
C GLY A 170 -29.22 -25.70 19.32
N LEU A 171 -29.93 -25.69 18.19
CA LEU A 171 -31.14 -26.53 18.03
C LEU A 171 -30.84 -28.03 18.09
N LYS A 172 -29.70 -28.48 17.54
CA LYS A 172 -29.29 -29.89 17.68
C LYS A 172 -29.00 -30.29 19.13
N GLN A 173 -28.28 -29.43 19.88
CA GLN A 173 -28.02 -29.70 21.31
C GLN A 173 -29.30 -29.75 22.13
N ASP A 174 -30.25 -28.84 21.90
CA ASP A 174 -31.54 -28.84 22.60
C ASP A 174 -32.40 -30.09 22.29
N MET A 175 -32.23 -30.67 21.11
CA MET A 175 -32.92 -31.93 20.73
C MET A 175 -32.27 -33.15 21.39
N GLU A 176 -30.94 -33.18 21.53
CA GLU A 176 -30.22 -34.28 22.21
C GLU A 176 -30.45 -34.31 23.73
N PHE A 177 -30.78 -33.16 24.35
CA PHE A 177 -31.11 -33.09 25.77
C PHE A 177 -32.57 -33.49 26.09
N LYS A 178 -33.44 -33.66 25.08
CA LYS A 178 -34.85 -34.02 25.23
C LYS A 178 -35.15 -35.50 24.94
N THR A 179 -34.14 -36.28 24.60
CA THR A 179 -34.18 -37.74 24.47
C THR A 179 -33.48 -38.40 25.61
#